data_f99c01f2e4c840ff413752fc89daa114
#
_entry.id   f99c01f2e4c840ff413752fc89daa114
#
_cell.length_a   1.000
_cell.length_b   1.000
_cell.length_c   1.000
_cell.angle_alpha   90.00
_cell.angle_beta   90.00
_cell.angle_gamma   90.00
#
_symmetry.space_group_name_H-M   'P 1'
#
loop_
_entity.id
_entity.type
_entity.pdbx_description
1 polymer ?
#
loop_
_entity_poly.entity_id
_entity_poly.type
_entity_poly.pdbx_seq_one_letter_code
_entity_poly.pdbx_strand_id
1 'polypeptide(L)'
;MIKHKIKTPIPTNIITGFLGVGKTTAIRSLLQKKPNEEHWAVLVNEFGEVGIDGNLFVENTDSQSGITVSQVPGGCMCCSNGLPFQMALSVLLAKSQADRLLIEPTGLGHPKEVLAMLSRDYYREVLDIHATLSLVDARKIGDSRYTSNDTFNQQLEVAEVIIANKSDLYGPNDYSELLDYISRKFPGNNKSVYPVNYGALEFDWLKTSALEKNLVHPENGSSKELPSTLPPDLEAPADGYISAENSGEGFFSKGWIFNAAMQFKVDRLLSLVHGIEAERLKGVFITTEGSVAFNKVDSVVTQLNLKELNDSRIEIISGRVDTLEGIEEELLTCLA
;
A
#
# COMPACT_ATOMS: atom_id res chain seq x y z
N MET A 1 -25.24 -34.70 13.80
CA MET A 1 -25.74 -33.43 13.28
C MET A 1 -24.70 -32.37 13.55
N ILE A 2 -23.91 -32.03 12.54
CA ILE A 2 -22.95 -30.94 12.60
C ILE A 2 -23.74 -29.66 12.42
N LYS A 3 -23.94 -28.89 13.50
CA LYS A 3 -24.55 -27.54 13.40
C LYS A 3 -23.56 -26.69 12.60
N HIS A 4 -23.86 -26.43 11.33
CA HIS A 4 -23.24 -25.32 10.61
C HIS A 4 -23.57 -24.03 11.40
N LYS A 5 -22.59 -23.51 12.11
CA LYS A 5 -22.63 -22.16 12.67
C LYS A 5 -22.78 -21.25 11.45
N ILE A 6 -23.90 -20.56 11.29
CA ILE A 6 -24.06 -19.49 10.31
C ILE A 6 -22.98 -18.48 10.67
N LYS A 7 -21.91 -18.42 9.87
CA LYS A 7 -20.85 -17.44 10.08
C LYS A 7 -21.48 -16.08 9.78
N THR A 8 -21.49 -15.20 10.76
CA THR A 8 -21.78 -13.77 10.52
C THR A 8 -20.76 -13.23 9.52
N PRO A 9 -21.16 -12.36 8.58
CA PRO A 9 -20.23 -11.71 7.67
C PRO A 9 -19.09 -11.04 8.44
N ILE A 10 -17.89 -11.09 7.87
CA ILE A 10 -16.68 -10.59 8.53
C ILE A 10 -16.61 -9.07 8.37
N PRO A 11 -16.60 -8.28 9.47
CA PRO A 11 -16.37 -6.83 9.40
C PRO A 11 -15.09 -6.52 8.64
N THR A 12 -15.22 -5.74 7.56
CA THR A 12 -14.14 -5.49 6.61
C THR A 12 -13.93 -4.00 6.41
N ASN A 13 -12.69 -3.53 6.61
CA ASN A 13 -12.32 -2.14 6.39
C ASN A 13 -11.24 -2.03 5.31
N ILE A 14 -11.34 -1.00 4.47
CA ILE A 14 -10.28 -0.59 3.55
C ILE A 14 -9.51 0.55 4.21
N ILE A 15 -8.18 0.43 4.25
CA ILE A 15 -7.26 1.46 4.73
C ILE A 15 -6.44 1.93 3.54
N THR A 16 -6.84 3.07 2.97
CA THR A 16 -6.24 3.65 1.77
C THR A 16 -5.51 4.95 2.10
N GLY A 17 -4.94 5.57 1.10
CA GLY A 17 -4.19 6.82 1.19
C GLY A 17 -3.01 6.82 0.24
N PHE A 18 -2.58 8.00 -0.14
CA PHE A 18 -1.58 8.19 -1.17
C PHE A 18 -0.19 7.67 -0.76
N LEU A 19 0.80 7.80 -1.65
CA LEU A 19 2.17 7.32 -1.40
C LEU A 19 2.77 7.95 -0.13
N GLY A 20 3.45 7.14 0.66
CA GLY A 20 4.23 7.59 1.82
C GLY A 20 3.46 8.16 3.01
N VAL A 21 2.12 8.11 2.99
CA VAL A 21 1.27 8.71 4.03
C VAL A 21 1.23 7.93 5.35
N GLY A 22 1.78 6.71 5.38
CA GLY A 22 1.90 5.88 6.60
C GLY A 22 0.79 4.85 6.80
N LYS A 23 0.18 4.32 5.71
CA LYS A 23 -0.84 3.26 5.78
C LYS A 23 -0.40 2.05 6.60
N THR A 24 0.73 1.49 6.24
CA THR A 24 1.29 0.32 6.92
C THR A 24 1.58 0.56 8.39
N THR A 25 2.11 1.75 8.74
CA THR A 25 2.29 2.16 10.14
C THR A 25 0.97 2.20 10.88
N ALA A 26 -0.09 2.71 10.23
CA ALA A 26 -1.43 2.78 10.80
C ALA A 26 -2.05 1.39 11.03
N ILE A 27 -1.94 0.48 10.05
CA ILE A 27 -2.39 -0.90 10.21
C ILE A 27 -1.64 -1.59 11.35
N ARG A 28 -0.33 -1.41 11.43
CA ARG A 28 0.48 -1.97 12.51
C ARG A 28 0.07 -1.44 13.87
N SER A 29 -0.21 -0.14 13.99
CA SER A 29 -0.74 0.46 15.24
C SER A 29 -2.09 -0.16 15.65
N LEU A 30 -2.98 -0.43 14.68
CA LEU A 30 -4.24 -1.13 14.95
C LEU A 30 -4.02 -2.57 15.41
N LEU A 31 -3.15 -3.30 14.74
CA LEU A 31 -2.86 -4.71 15.08
C LEU A 31 -2.28 -4.85 16.49
N GLN A 32 -1.51 -3.87 16.96
CA GLN A 32 -1.01 -3.83 18.33
C GLN A 32 -2.11 -3.58 19.38
N LYS A 33 -3.20 -2.93 18.98
CA LYS A 33 -4.34 -2.60 19.85
C LYS A 33 -5.51 -3.58 19.70
N LYS A 34 -5.41 -4.60 18.82
CA LYS A 34 -6.50 -5.54 18.59
C LYS A 34 -6.87 -6.30 19.87
N PRO A 35 -8.15 -6.64 20.09
CA PRO A 35 -8.55 -7.51 21.19
C PRO A 35 -7.83 -8.87 21.13
N ASN A 36 -7.38 -9.37 22.28
CA ASN A 36 -6.61 -10.62 22.33
C ASN A 36 -7.41 -11.85 21.86
N GLU A 37 -8.73 -11.83 22.06
CA GLU A 37 -9.64 -12.92 21.70
C GLU A 37 -10.02 -12.92 20.22
N GLU A 38 -9.76 -11.83 19.50
CA GLU A 38 -10.08 -11.71 18.07
C GLU A 38 -8.94 -12.19 17.20
N HIS A 39 -9.30 -12.79 16.07
CA HIS A 39 -8.39 -13.12 14.98
C HIS A 39 -8.59 -12.13 13.83
N TRP A 40 -7.54 -11.40 13.44
CA TRP A 40 -7.62 -10.44 12.35
C TRP A 40 -6.86 -10.91 11.12
N ALA A 41 -7.48 -10.76 9.96
CA ALA A 41 -6.85 -10.97 8.67
C ALA A 41 -6.45 -9.63 8.06
N VAL A 42 -5.30 -9.58 7.41
CA VAL A 42 -4.83 -8.40 6.68
C VAL A 42 -4.44 -8.81 5.27
N LEU A 43 -5.05 -8.18 4.28
CA LEU A 43 -4.67 -8.33 2.88
C LEU A 43 -3.93 -7.08 2.44
N VAL A 44 -2.65 -7.23 2.13
CA VAL A 44 -1.78 -6.13 1.70
C VAL A 44 -1.38 -6.30 0.23
N ASN A 45 -1.14 -5.19 -0.44
CA ASN A 45 -0.67 -5.23 -1.83
C ASN A 45 0.81 -5.61 -1.92
N GLU A 46 1.66 -5.15 -0.99
CA GLU A 46 3.09 -5.40 -0.99
C GLU A 46 3.64 -5.58 0.44
N PHE A 47 4.42 -6.63 0.65
CA PHE A 47 5.09 -6.89 1.93
C PHE A 47 6.18 -5.87 2.30
N GLY A 48 6.69 -5.09 1.37
CA GLY A 48 7.82 -4.18 1.58
C GLY A 48 7.62 -3.09 2.63
N GLU A 49 6.39 -2.84 3.06
CA GLU A 49 6.10 -1.82 4.09
C GLU A 49 5.81 -2.41 5.49
N VAL A 50 5.55 -3.70 5.60
CA VAL A 50 5.15 -4.33 6.88
C VAL A 50 6.33 -4.97 7.62
N GLY A 51 7.53 -4.94 7.01
CA GLY A 51 8.73 -5.53 7.59
C GLY A 51 9.39 -4.62 8.62
N ILE A 52 9.07 -4.77 9.89
CA ILE A 52 9.98 -4.46 10.98
C ILE A 52 9.91 -5.62 11.97
N ASP A 53 11.09 -6.14 12.29
CA ASP A 53 11.33 -7.33 13.08
C ASP A 53 10.84 -8.62 12.41
N GLY A 54 11.77 -9.30 11.76
CA GLY A 54 11.62 -10.48 10.91
C GLY A 54 10.87 -11.70 11.46
N ASN A 55 9.97 -11.49 12.42
CA ASN A 55 9.14 -12.51 13.05
C ASN A 55 7.64 -12.23 13.05
N LEU A 56 7.17 -11.07 12.57
CA LEU A 56 5.73 -10.73 12.65
C LEU A 56 4.96 -10.94 11.34
N PHE A 57 5.61 -11.06 10.18
CA PHE A 57 4.91 -11.09 8.88
C PHE A 57 5.58 -11.96 7.81
N VAL A 58 6.08 -13.12 8.15
CA VAL A 58 6.30 -14.19 7.16
C VAL A 58 5.09 -15.10 7.26
N GLU A 59 4.51 -15.55 6.11
CA GLU A 59 3.46 -16.58 6.00
C GLU A 59 3.30 -17.53 7.21
N ASN A 60 3.16 -16.99 8.39
CA ASN A 60 2.95 -17.74 9.60
C ASN A 60 1.58 -17.32 10.15
N THR A 61 0.66 -18.22 10.05
CA THR A 61 -0.35 -18.39 11.07
C THR A 61 0.40 -18.52 12.40
N ASP A 62 0.87 -17.40 12.95
CA ASP A 62 1.27 -17.40 14.34
C ASP A 62 -0.05 -17.48 15.13
N SER A 63 -0.42 -18.72 15.40
CA SER A 63 -1.64 -19.05 16.16
C SER A 63 -1.65 -18.40 17.55
N GLN A 64 -0.55 -17.82 18.00
CA GLN A 64 -0.44 -17.11 19.27
C GLN A 64 -0.76 -15.63 19.16
N SER A 65 -0.50 -14.96 18.02
CA SER A 65 -0.79 -13.53 17.86
C SER A 65 -2.24 -13.23 17.43
N GLY A 66 -2.95 -14.21 16.87
CA GLY A 66 -4.29 -14.02 16.31
C GLY A 66 -4.29 -13.08 15.09
N ILE A 67 -3.22 -13.08 14.29
CA ILE A 67 -3.10 -12.26 13.07
C ILE A 67 -2.69 -13.16 11.90
N THR A 68 -3.39 -13.03 10.78
CA THR A 68 -3.02 -13.66 9.51
C THR A 68 -2.84 -12.59 8.45
N VAL A 69 -1.68 -12.53 7.81
CA VAL A 69 -1.39 -11.60 6.73
C VAL A 69 -1.24 -12.34 5.42
N SER A 70 -1.81 -11.83 4.35
CA SER A 70 -1.62 -12.32 2.99
C SER A 70 -1.29 -11.17 2.06
N GLN A 71 -0.46 -11.44 1.07
CA GLN A 71 -0.11 -10.49 0.03
C GLN A 71 -0.82 -10.84 -1.28
N VAL A 72 -1.17 -9.82 -2.05
CA VAL A 72 -1.66 -10.01 -3.42
C VAL A 72 -0.44 -10.23 -4.32
N PRO A 73 -0.32 -11.39 -4.99
CA PRO A 73 0.78 -11.64 -5.91
C PRO A 73 0.78 -10.62 -7.06
N GLY A 74 1.96 -10.12 -7.40
CA GLY A 74 2.11 -9.18 -8.51
C GLY A 74 1.82 -7.71 -8.18
N GLY A 75 1.53 -7.39 -6.94
CA GLY A 75 1.44 -6.01 -6.46
C GLY A 75 0.29 -5.16 -7.02
N CYS A 76 -0.62 -5.72 -7.81
CA CYS A 76 -1.71 -4.97 -8.43
C CYS A 76 -3.09 -5.45 -7.95
N MET A 77 -3.69 -4.73 -7.01
CA MET A 77 -5.08 -4.98 -6.58
C MET A 77 -6.12 -4.53 -7.60
N CYS A 78 -5.74 -3.65 -8.52
CA CYS A 78 -6.63 -2.93 -9.42
C CYS A 78 -6.50 -3.34 -10.89
N CYS A 79 -5.80 -4.43 -11.23
CA CYS A 79 -5.72 -4.89 -12.62
C CYS A 79 -7.10 -5.30 -13.14
N SER A 80 -7.37 -4.97 -14.38
CA SER A 80 -8.65 -5.05 -15.10
C SER A 80 -9.49 -6.34 -14.92
N ASN A 81 -8.93 -7.40 -14.35
CA ASN A 81 -9.67 -8.62 -14.01
C ASN A 81 -9.67 -8.97 -12.50
N GLY A 82 -8.93 -8.26 -11.65
CA GLY A 82 -8.91 -8.47 -10.19
C GLY A 82 -8.64 -9.92 -9.73
N LEU A 83 -8.20 -10.79 -10.62
CA LEU A 83 -8.07 -12.24 -10.34
C LEU A 83 -7.05 -12.52 -9.24
N PRO A 84 -5.84 -11.92 -9.23
CA PRO A 84 -4.86 -12.14 -8.16
C PRO A 84 -5.39 -11.71 -6.79
N PHE A 85 -6.10 -10.58 -6.74
CA PHE A 85 -6.76 -10.11 -5.52
C PHE A 85 -7.83 -11.09 -5.03
N GLN A 86 -8.71 -11.56 -5.92
CA GLN A 86 -9.78 -12.51 -5.58
C GLN A 86 -9.19 -13.85 -5.07
N MET A 87 -8.12 -14.33 -5.70
CA MET A 87 -7.42 -15.55 -5.26
C MET A 87 -6.80 -15.35 -3.87
N ALA A 88 -6.05 -14.27 -3.66
CA ALA A 88 -5.42 -13.98 -2.37
C ALA A 88 -6.45 -13.81 -1.26
N LEU A 89 -7.55 -13.08 -1.53
CA LEU A 89 -8.66 -12.90 -0.59
C LEU A 89 -9.33 -14.22 -0.26
N SER A 90 -9.65 -15.05 -1.27
CA SER A 90 -10.29 -16.35 -1.06
C SER A 90 -9.43 -17.29 -0.22
N VAL A 91 -8.12 -17.35 -0.49
CA VAL A 91 -7.18 -18.16 0.29
C VAL A 91 -7.07 -17.63 1.72
N LEU A 92 -7.00 -16.31 1.90
CA LEU A 92 -6.92 -15.68 3.21
C LEU A 92 -8.18 -15.99 4.04
N LEU A 93 -9.38 -15.82 3.47
CA LEU A 93 -10.64 -16.10 4.14
C LEU A 93 -10.80 -17.59 4.49
N ALA A 94 -10.34 -18.49 3.63
CA ALA A 94 -10.40 -19.92 3.89
C ALA A 94 -9.46 -20.35 5.05
N LYS A 95 -8.30 -19.69 5.20
CA LYS A 95 -7.27 -20.05 6.19
C LYS A 95 -7.48 -19.36 7.55
N SER A 96 -7.92 -18.10 7.56
CA SER A 96 -7.79 -17.25 8.75
C SER A 96 -8.89 -17.39 9.79
N GLN A 97 -10.08 -17.86 9.42
CA GLN A 97 -11.29 -17.79 10.30
C GLN A 97 -11.44 -16.43 11.02
N ALA A 98 -11.12 -15.35 10.32
CA ALA A 98 -10.97 -14.03 10.91
C ALA A 98 -12.29 -13.46 11.46
N ASP A 99 -12.19 -12.71 12.56
CA ASP A 99 -13.26 -11.90 13.14
C ASP A 99 -13.29 -10.50 12.51
N ARG A 100 -12.20 -10.07 11.85
CA ARG A 100 -12.08 -8.80 11.09
C ARG A 100 -11.09 -8.94 9.95
N LEU A 101 -11.39 -8.26 8.85
CA LEU A 101 -10.51 -8.14 7.68
C LEU A 101 -10.09 -6.68 7.47
N LEU A 102 -8.81 -6.44 7.34
CA LEU A 102 -8.25 -5.16 6.88
C LEU A 102 -7.67 -5.35 5.48
N ILE A 103 -7.95 -4.41 4.58
CA ILE A 103 -7.43 -4.42 3.20
C ILE A 103 -6.63 -3.14 2.97
N GLU A 104 -5.35 -3.29 2.61
CA GLU A 104 -4.48 -2.18 2.24
C GLU A 104 -4.22 -2.19 0.72
N PRO A 105 -4.91 -1.35 -0.07
CA PRO A 105 -4.57 -1.13 -1.48
C PRO A 105 -3.22 -0.41 -1.64
N THR A 106 -2.67 -0.42 -2.85
CA THR A 106 -1.48 0.40 -3.16
C THR A 106 -1.75 1.88 -2.93
N GLY A 107 -0.69 2.66 -2.71
CA GLY A 107 -0.80 4.12 -2.58
C GLY A 107 -1.30 4.82 -3.85
N LEU A 108 -1.12 4.22 -5.02
CA LEU A 108 -1.65 4.67 -6.33
C LEU A 108 -2.85 3.82 -6.79
N GLY A 109 -3.40 2.95 -5.93
CA GLY A 109 -4.54 2.11 -6.29
C GLY A 109 -5.86 2.86 -6.22
N HIS A 110 -6.80 2.42 -7.05
CA HIS A 110 -8.15 2.98 -7.14
C HIS A 110 -9.09 2.29 -6.14
N PRO A 111 -9.38 2.90 -4.98
CA PRO A 111 -10.18 2.26 -3.95
C PRO A 111 -11.63 2.00 -4.38
N LYS A 112 -12.15 2.76 -5.36
CA LYS A 112 -13.47 2.52 -5.95
C LYS A 112 -13.57 1.14 -6.59
N GLU A 113 -12.51 0.68 -7.25
CA GLU A 113 -12.48 -0.64 -7.89
C GLU A 113 -12.47 -1.77 -6.85
N VAL A 114 -11.69 -1.59 -5.79
CA VAL A 114 -11.66 -2.53 -4.66
C VAL A 114 -13.05 -2.60 -4.01
N LEU A 115 -13.68 -1.46 -3.72
CA LEU A 115 -15.04 -1.40 -3.16
C LEU A 115 -16.06 -2.06 -4.09
N ALA A 116 -16.01 -1.78 -5.40
CA ALA A 116 -16.90 -2.39 -6.38
C ALA A 116 -16.75 -3.91 -6.44
N MET A 117 -15.51 -4.41 -6.35
CA MET A 117 -15.25 -5.84 -6.32
C MET A 117 -15.80 -6.49 -5.05
N LEU A 118 -15.55 -5.90 -3.88
CA LEU A 118 -16.07 -6.40 -2.60
C LEU A 118 -17.59 -6.29 -2.49
N SER A 119 -18.23 -5.41 -3.27
CA SER A 119 -19.69 -5.23 -3.31
C SER A 119 -20.41 -6.26 -4.17
N ARG A 120 -19.72 -7.20 -4.83
CA ARG A 120 -20.36 -8.29 -5.59
C ARG A 120 -21.09 -9.23 -4.67
N ASP A 121 -22.19 -9.82 -5.13
CA ASP A 121 -23.08 -10.66 -4.34
C ASP A 121 -22.35 -11.76 -3.57
N TYR A 122 -21.39 -12.42 -4.20
CA TYR A 122 -20.56 -13.45 -3.57
C TYR A 122 -19.84 -12.97 -2.30
N TYR A 123 -19.32 -11.74 -2.31
CA TYR A 123 -18.60 -11.22 -1.15
C TYR A 123 -19.55 -10.67 -0.08
N ARG A 124 -20.73 -10.16 -0.46
CA ARG A 124 -21.74 -9.66 0.50
C ARG A 124 -22.26 -10.73 1.46
N GLU A 125 -22.19 -12.00 1.06
CA GLU A 125 -22.57 -13.11 1.93
C GLU A 125 -21.52 -13.40 3.03
N VAL A 126 -20.27 -13.02 2.79
CA VAL A 126 -19.13 -13.37 3.67
C VAL A 126 -18.43 -12.16 4.29
N LEU A 127 -18.61 -10.96 3.74
CA LEU A 127 -17.99 -9.72 4.20
C LEU A 127 -19.06 -8.67 4.54
N ASP A 128 -18.88 -8.01 5.68
CA ASP A 128 -19.65 -6.83 6.09
C ASP A 128 -18.74 -5.60 5.93
N ILE A 129 -18.96 -4.83 4.85
CA ILE A 129 -18.12 -3.69 4.50
C ILE A 129 -18.45 -2.53 5.44
N HIS A 130 -17.46 -2.14 6.23
CA HIS A 130 -17.45 -0.98 7.11
C HIS A 130 -16.71 0.20 6.47
N ALA A 131 -16.49 1.25 7.23
CA ALA A 131 -15.84 2.47 6.74
C ALA A 131 -14.52 2.21 6.02
N THR A 132 -14.34 2.91 4.91
CA THR A 132 -13.04 3.14 4.30
C THR A 132 -12.34 4.28 5.03
N LEU A 133 -11.13 4.03 5.53
CA LEU A 133 -10.28 5.03 6.14
C LEU A 133 -9.24 5.50 5.12
N SER A 134 -9.19 6.80 4.85
CA SER A 134 -8.17 7.38 3.97
C SER A 134 -7.18 8.22 4.78
N LEU A 135 -5.90 7.82 4.73
CA LEU A 135 -4.82 8.60 5.33
C LEU A 135 -4.37 9.69 4.36
N VAL A 136 -4.13 10.88 4.90
CA VAL A 136 -3.61 12.04 4.16
C VAL A 136 -2.56 12.78 4.97
N ASP A 137 -1.57 13.32 4.31
CA ASP A 137 -0.60 14.25 4.91
C ASP A 137 -1.02 15.67 4.51
N ALA A 138 -1.52 16.46 5.48
CA ALA A 138 -2.07 17.79 5.21
C ALA A 138 -1.06 18.76 4.57
N ARG A 139 0.23 18.57 4.82
CA ARG A 139 1.31 19.37 4.21
C ARG A 139 1.37 19.27 2.68
N LYS A 140 0.74 18.23 2.11
CA LYS A 140 0.72 17.98 0.66
C LYS A 140 -0.46 18.66 -0.07
N ILE A 141 -1.38 19.30 0.65
CA ILE A 141 -2.55 19.93 0.05
C ILE A 141 -2.19 21.16 -0.81
N GLY A 142 -1.10 21.85 -0.51
CA GLY A 142 -0.57 22.92 -1.35
C GLY A 142 0.11 22.45 -2.64
N ASP A 143 0.37 21.15 -2.78
CA ASP A 143 1.06 20.58 -3.94
C ASP A 143 0.06 20.08 -4.99
N SER A 144 0.10 20.69 -6.19
CA SER A 144 -0.80 20.34 -7.29
C SER A 144 -0.63 18.90 -7.78
N ARG A 145 0.53 18.27 -7.61
CA ARG A 145 0.76 16.86 -7.96
C ARG A 145 -0.16 15.93 -7.16
N TYR A 146 -0.57 16.33 -5.95
CA TYR A 146 -1.53 15.62 -5.12
C TYR A 146 -2.96 16.06 -5.42
N THR A 147 -3.25 17.35 -5.37
CA THR A 147 -4.62 17.88 -5.46
C THR A 147 -5.21 17.78 -6.86
N SER A 148 -4.39 17.71 -7.91
CA SER A 148 -4.84 17.43 -9.30
C SER A 148 -4.84 15.92 -9.62
N ASN A 149 -4.35 15.06 -8.74
CA ASN A 149 -4.29 13.63 -8.97
C ASN A 149 -5.66 12.98 -8.71
N ASP A 150 -6.14 12.21 -9.69
CA ASP A 150 -7.46 11.56 -9.62
C ASP A 150 -7.51 10.49 -8.54
N THR A 151 -6.45 9.67 -8.40
CA THR A 151 -6.38 8.64 -7.37
C THR A 151 -6.39 9.23 -5.97
N PHE A 152 -5.61 10.30 -5.73
CA PHE A 152 -5.63 11.03 -4.46
C PHE A 152 -7.05 11.52 -4.12
N ASN A 153 -7.72 12.14 -5.10
CA ASN A 153 -9.08 12.63 -4.92
C ASN A 153 -10.09 11.49 -4.69
N GLN A 154 -9.97 10.38 -5.44
CA GLN A 154 -10.82 9.20 -5.24
C GLN A 154 -10.66 8.59 -3.84
N GLN A 155 -9.43 8.53 -3.32
CA GLN A 155 -9.16 8.02 -1.98
C GLN A 155 -9.84 8.86 -0.90
N LEU A 156 -9.84 10.18 -1.05
CA LEU A 156 -10.56 11.08 -0.16
C LEU A 156 -12.09 10.99 -0.36
N GLU A 157 -12.55 10.82 -1.61
CA GLU A 157 -13.97 10.76 -1.95
C GLU A 157 -14.68 9.55 -1.36
N VAL A 158 -14.07 8.37 -1.45
CA VAL A 158 -14.68 7.12 -0.93
C VAL A 158 -14.60 6.99 0.58
N ALA A 159 -13.71 7.73 1.24
CA ALA A 159 -13.50 7.60 2.67
C ALA A 159 -14.69 8.13 3.47
N GLU A 160 -15.15 7.37 4.43
CA GLU A 160 -16.03 7.81 5.51
C GLU A 160 -15.25 8.54 6.61
N VAL A 161 -14.01 8.09 6.84
CA VAL A 161 -13.10 8.65 7.83
C VAL A 161 -11.80 9.06 7.18
N ILE A 162 -11.42 10.33 7.30
CA ILE A 162 -10.15 10.86 6.82
C ILE A 162 -9.21 11.05 7.99
N ILE A 163 -8.01 10.50 7.87
CA ILE A 163 -6.97 10.52 8.89
C ILE A 163 -5.87 11.47 8.43
N ALA A 164 -5.82 12.66 9.04
CA ALA A 164 -4.74 13.62 8.81
C ALA A 164 -3.49 13.18 9.59
N ASN A 165 -2.70 12.27 8.98
CA ASN A 165 -1.55 11.65 9.63
C ASN A 165 -0.30 12.54 9.59
N LYS A 166 0.68 12.25 10.44
CA LYS A 166 1.90 13.04 10.63
C LYS A 166 1.62 14.45 11.15
N SER A 167 0.57 14.63 11.96
CA SER A 167 0.16 15.93 12.47
C SER A 167 1.20 16.60 13.36
N ASP A 168 2.15 15.83 13.89
CA ASP A 168 3.35 16.32 14.58
C ASP A 168 4.29 17.15 13.70
N LEU A 169 4.16 17.03 12.38
CA LEU A 169 4.98 17.74 11.38
C LEU A 169 4.23 18.92 10.73
N TYR A 170 3.00 19.21 11.15
CA TYR A 170 2.16 20.23 10.52
C TYR A 170 2.59 21.64 10.94
N GLY A 171 2.60 22.53 9.95
CA GLY A 171 2.64 23.97 10.18
C GLY A 171 1.29 24.52 10.64
N PRO A 172 1.22 25.81 10.98
CA PRO A 172 0.03 26.42 11.58
C PRO A 172 -1.26 26.31 10.75
N ASN A 173 -1.14 26.21 9.43
CA ASN A 173 -2.28 26.26 8.49
C ASN A 173 -2.59 24.91 7.85
N ASP A 174 -1.67 23.94 7.86
CA ASP A 174 -1.81 22.69 7.07
C ASP A 174 -3.12 21.96 7.34
N TYR A 175 -3.50 21.83 8.62
CA TYR A 175 -4.74 21.14 8.96
C TYR A 175 -5.99 21.92 8.52
N SER A 176 -6.00 23.25 8.68
CA SER A 176 -7.12 24.08 8.22
C SER A 176 -7.25 24.07 6.69
N GLU A 177 -6.13 24.09 5.97
CA GLU A 177 -6.13 24.00 4.50
C GLU A 177 -6.67 22.64 4.02
N LEU A 178 -6.35 21.55 4.72
CA LEU A 178 -6.94 20.24 4.45
C LEU A 178 -8.46 20.25 4.64
N LEU A 179 -8.97 20.82 5.73
CA LEU A 179 -10.41 20.91 5.97
C LEU A 179 -11.12 21.73 4.91
N ASP A 180 -10.55 22.86 4.51
CA ASP A 180 -11.05 23.73 3.46
C ASP A 180 -11.04 23.01 2.09
N TYR A 181 -9.98 22.24 1.81
CA TYR A 181 -9.89 21.45 0.59
C TYR A 181 -10.99 20.39 0.52
N ILE A 182 -11.17 19.62 1.59
CA ILE A 182 -12.20 18.58 1.67
C ILE A 182 -13.59 19.18 1.51
N SER A 183 -13.88 20.26 2.21
CA SER A 183 -15.17 20.96 2.15
C SER A 183 -15.51 21.47 0.75
N ARG A 184 -14.53 22.06 0.05
CA ARG A 184 -14.70 22.56 -1.31
C ARG A 184 -14.81 21.45 -2.35
N LYS A 185 -14.01 20.40 -2.21
CA LYS A 185 -13.91 19.31 -3.20
C LYS A 185 -15.09 18.34 -3.10
N PHE A 186 -15.61 18.10 -1.89
CA PHE A 186 -16.64 17.11 -1.61
C PHE A 186 -17.84 17.75 -0.85
N PRO A 187 -18.53 18.71 -1.45
CA PRO A 187 -19.64 19.42 -0.79
C PRO A 187 -20.78 18.43 -0.46
N GLY A 188 -21.37 18.60 0.72
CA GLY A 188 -22.47 17.75 1.19
C GLY A 188 -22.06 16.39 1.76
N ASN A 189 -20.77 16.05 1.74
CA ASN A 189 -20.25 14.88 2.43
C ASN A 189 -19.69 15.31 3.80
N ASN A 190 -20.42 15.05 4.87
CA ASN A 190 -19.92 15.25 6.23
C ASN A 190 -18.85 14.19 6.55
N LYS A 191 -17.63 14.40 6.04
CA LYS A 191 -16.49 13.52 6.31
C LYS A 191 -15.89 13.88 7.66
N SER A 192 -15.70 12.86 8.50
CA SER A 192 -14.96 13.03 9.73
C SER A 192 -13.47 13.08 9.44
N VAL A 193 -12.78 14.12 9.91
CA VAL A 193 -11.33 14.31 9.74
C VAL A 193 -10.66 14.35 11.10
N TYR A 194 -9.68 13.47 11.32
CA TYR A 194 -8.98 13.36 12.61
C TYR A 194 -7.47 13.53 12.42
N PRO A 195 -6.84 14.49 13.12
CA PRO A 195 -5.39 14.60 13.13
C PRO A 195 -4.80 13.50 14.01
N VAL A 196 -3.80 12.79 13.50
CA VAL A 196 -3.10 11.75 14.25
C VAL A 196 -1.59 11.79 13.99
N ASN A 197 -0.84 11.25 14.94
CA ASN A 197 0.60 11.06 14.84
C ASN A 197 0.91 9.57 14.71
N TYR A 198 1.91 9.23 13.94
CA TYR A 198 2.45 7.88 13.82
C TYR A 198 1.40 6.79 13.48
N GLY A 199 0.35 7.16 12.75
CA GLY A 199 -0.71 6.23 12.38
C GLY A 199 -1.55 5.72 13.55
N ALA A 200 -1.70 6.49 14.63
CA ALA A 200 -2.43 6.11 15.83
C ALA A 200 -3.95 6.11 15.59
N LEU A 201 -4.45 5.09 14.88
CA LEU A 201 -5.88 4.95 14.61
C LEU A 201 -6.66 4.49 15.85
N GLU A 202 -7.91 4.95 15.94
CA GLU A 202 -8.85 4.51 16.97
C GLU A 202 -9.75 3.38 16.44
N PHE A 203 -9.97 2.38 17.31
CA PHE A 203 -10.75 1.19 16.95
C PHE A 203 -12.20 1.53 16.56
N ASP A 204 -12.79 2.54 17.17
CA ASP A 204 -14.18 2.93 16.92
C ASP A 204 -14.39 3.48 15.50
N TRP A 205 -13.36 4.01 14.86
CA TRP A 205 -13.45 4.45 13.46
C TRP A 205 -13.68 3.28 12.49
N LEU A 206 -13.20 2.08 12.85
CA LEU A 206 -13.45 0.86 12.07
C LEU A 206 -14.90 0.39 12.11
N LYS A 207 -15.66 0.80 13.12
CA LYS A 207 -17.06 0.43 13.32
C LYS A 207 -18.03 1.33 12.57
N THR A 208 -17.56 2.44 12.01
CA THR A 208 -18.39 3.34 11.20
C THR A 208 -18.94 2.58 9.99
N SER A 209 -20.23 2.72 9.71
CA SER A 209 -20.86 2.07 8.56
C SER A 209 -20.35 2.68 7.24
N ALA A 210 -20.15 1.85 6.24
CA ALA A 210 -19.88 2.32 4.89
C ALA A 210 -21.08 3.07 4.32
N LEU A 211 -20.81 4.08 3.49
CA LEU A 211 -21.87 4.80 2.77
C LEU A 211 -22.40 3.93 1.61
N GLU A 212 -23.72 3.76 1.52
CA GLU A 212 -24.36 2.98 0.45
C GLU A 212 -23.93 3.40 -0.96
N LYS A 213 -23.72 4.71 -1.20
CA LYS A 213 -23.23 5.22 -2.48
C LYS A 213 -21.87 4.67 -2.90
N ASN A 214 -21.03 4.24 -1.96
CA ASN A 214 -19.71 3.66 -2.23
C ASN A 214 -19.80 2.17 -2.58
N LEU A 215 -20.96 1.55 -2.34
CA LEU A 215 -21.22 0.13 -2.60
C LEU A 215 -21.96 -0.13 -3.93
N VAL A 216 -22.20 0.91 -4.74
CA VAL A 216 -22.87 0.81 -6.03
C VAL A 216 -21.87 0.52 -7.14
N HIS A 217 -22.25 -0.39 -8.08
CA HIS A 217 -21.41 -0.79 -9.21
C HIS A 217 -20.94 0.42 -10.04
N PRO A 218 -19.64 0.56 -10.35
CA PRO A 218 -19.20 1.52 -11.32
C PRO A 218 -19.68 1.08 -12.71
N GLU A 219 -20.44 1.94 -13.37
CA GLU A 219 -20.59 1.84 -14.82
C GLU A 219 -19.22 2.07 -15.47
N ASN A 220 -18.89 1.22 -16.44
CA ASN A 220 -17.65 1.13 -17.20
C ASN A 220 -16.92 2.47 -17.40
N GLY A 221 -16.05 2.81 -16.49
CA GLY A 221 -15.08 3.89 -16.66
C GLY A 221 -13.66 3.30 -16.70
N SER A 222 -13.06 3.33 -17.87
CA SER A 222 -11.67 2.91 -18.05
C SER A 222 -10.72 3.91 -17.38
N SER A 223 -10.37 3.71 -16.13
CA SER A 223 -9.23 4.38 -15.51
C SER A 223 -7.95 3.75 -16.06
N LYS A 224 -7.10 4.56 -16.66
CA LYS A 224 -5.75 4.15 -17.06
C LYS A 224 -4.88 4.14 -15.81
N GLU A 225 -4.61 2.98 -15.29
CA GLU A 225 -3.62 2.79 -14.23
C GLU A 225 -2.19 2.98 -14.74
N LEU A 226 -1.31 3.41 -13.82
CA LEU A 226 0.12 3.14 -13.93
C LEU A 226 0.32 1.67 -13.54
N PRO A 227 0.53 0.74 -14.51
CA PRO A 227 0.92 -0.62 -14.17
C PRO A 227 2.25 -0.56 -13.41
N SER A 228 2.49 -1.52 -12.51
CA SER A 228 3.83 -1.76 -11.99
C SER A 228 4.81 -1.71 -13.16
N THR A 229 5.88 -0.96 -13.02
CA THR A 229 6.86 -0.74 -14.08
C THR A 229 7.46 -2.07 -14.55
N LEU A 230 7.46 -3.06 -13.67
CA LEU A 230 8.00 -4.39 -13.93
C LEU A 230 6.95 -5.47 -13.63
N PRO A 231 6.50 -6.25 -14.62
CA PRO A 231 5.67 -7.42 -14.39
C PRO A 231 6.35 -8.40 -13.40
N PRO A 232 5.61 -9.00 -12.48
CA PRO A 232 6.18 -9.92 -11.48
C PRO A 232 6.81 -11.17 -12.10
N ASP A 233 6.30 -11.60 -13.26
CA ASP A 233 6.77 -12.79 -13.99
C ASP A 233 7.94 -12.47 -14.93
N LEU A 234 8.42 -11.22 -14.95
CA LEU A 234 9.54 -10.83 -15.78
C LEU A 234 10.85 -11.26 -15.10
N GLU A 235 11.63 -12.07 -15.77
CA GLU A 235 12.94 -12.51 -15.31
C GLU A 235 14.05 -11.71 -16.02
N ALA A 236 15.13 -11.42 -15.30
CA ALA A 236 16.32 -10.84 -15.91
C ALA A 236 16.96 -11.86 -16.87
N PRO A 237 17.58 -11.40 -17.97
CA PRO A 237 18.37 -12.29 -18.84
C PRO A 237 19.53 -12.91 -18.04
N ALA A 238 20.01 -14.09 -18.52
CA ALA A 238 20.98 -14.92 -17.79
C ALA A 238 22.29 -14.19 -17.41
N ASP A 239 22.64 -13.14 -18.13
CA ASP A 239 23.90 -12.41 -18.04
C ASP A 239 23.73 -10.88 -17.98
N GLY A 240 22.62 -10.39 -17.41
CA GLY A 240 22.39 -8.95 -17.39
C GLY A 240 21.23 -8.49 -16.54
N TYR A 241 20.63 -7.41 -16.97
CA TYR A 241 19.47 -6.78 -16.35
C TYR A 241 18.50 -6.27 -17.41
N ILE A 242 17.30 -5.96 -16.98
CA ILE A 242 16.28 -5.27 -17.79
C ILE A 242 15.77 -4.07 -17.02
N SER A 243 15.34 -3.05 -17.74
CA SER A 243 14.65 -1.90 -17.18
C SER A 243 13.35 -1.63 -17.94
N ALA A 244 12.40 -1.01 -17.25
CA ALA A 244 11.16 -0.54 -17.81
C ALA A 244 10.78 0.81 -17.19
N GLU A 245 10.12 1.64 -17.99
CA GLU A 245 9.64 2.95 -17.58
C GLU A 245 8.13 3.02 -17.74
N ASN A 246 7.50 3.81 -16.87
CA ASN A 246 6.09 4.09 -16.95
C ASN A 246 5.80 5.51 -16.51
N SER A 247 4.67 6.08 -16.95
CA SER A 247 4.25 7.40 -16.52
C SER A 247 2.73 7.51 -16.48
N GLY A 248 2.20 8.23 -15.51
CA GLY A 248 0.78 8.50 -15.38
C GLY A 248 0.49 9.31 -14.14
N GLU A 249 -0.65 9.96 -14.12
CA GLU A 249 -1.15 10.74 -12.98
C GLU A 249 -0.17 11.79 -12.43
N GLY A 250 0.75 12.31 -13.27
CA GLY A 250 1.75 13.30 -12.84
C GLY A 250 2.98 12.72 -12.17
N PHE A 251 3.15 11.39 -12.20
CA PHE A 251 4.34 10.69 -11.72
C PHE A 251 5.00 9.90 -12.85
N PHE A 252 6.29 9.69 -12.69
CA PHE A 252 7.15 8.86 -13.53
C PHE A 252 7.69 7.74 -12.67
N SER A 253 7.76 6.53 -13.23
CA SER A 253 8.40 5.41 -12.55
C SER A 253 9.39 4.70 -13.45
N LYS A 254 10.47 4.20 -12.86
CA LYS A 254 11.44 3.37 -13.54
C LYS A 254 11.84 2.22 -12.63
N GLY A 255 11.87 1.02 -13.22
CA GLY A 255 12.21 -0.18 -12.50
C GLY A 255 13.29 -0.98 -13.21
N TRP A 256 14.06 -1.75 -12.44
CA TRP A 256 15.12 -2.64 -12.93
C TRP A 256 15.02 -4.00 -12.27
N ILE A 257 15.35 -5.04 -13.04
CA ILE A 257 15.55 -6.40 -12.54
C ILE A 257 16.94 -6.83 -12.96
N PHE A 258 17.78 -7.19 -11.98
CA PHE A 258 19.13 -7.68 -12.20
C PHE A 258 19.20 -9.17 -11.92
N ASN A 259 19.95 -9.90 -12.76
CA ASN A 259 20.19 -11.32 -12.53
C ASN A 259 20.89 -11.59 -11.20
N ALA A 260 20.65 -12.74 -10.60
CA ALA A 260 21.23 -13.15 -9.31
C ALA A 260 22.77 -13.14 -9.28
N ALA A 261 23.41 -13.29 -10.43
CA ALA A 261 24.89 -13.21 -10.52
C ALA A 261 25.42 -11.77 -10.35
N MET A 262 24.57 -10.78 -10.54
CA MET A 262 24.92 -9.35 -10.36
C MET A 262 24.77 -8.97 -8.89
N GLN A 263 25.83 -9.15 -8.12
CA GLN A 263 25.83 -8.81 -6.70
C GLN A 263 26.23 -7.36 -6.48
N PHE A 264 25.64 -6.75 -5.46
CA PHE A 264 25.83 -5.34 -5.12
C PHE A 264 26.64 -5.16 -3.84
N LYS A 265 27.21 -3.97 -3.65
CA LYS A 265 27.85 -3.52 -2.40
C LYS A 265 26.85 -2.72 -1.58
N VAL A 266 26.59 -3.16 -0.34
CA VAL A 266 25.57 -2.55 0.54
C VAL A 266 25.84 -1.09 0.81
N ASP A 267 27.08 -0.73 1.07
CA ASP A 267 27.52 0.65 1.36
C ASP A 267 27.26 1.61 0.19
N ARG A 268 27.50 1.15 -1.03
CA ARG A 268 27.21 1.93 -2.24
C ARG A 268 25.72 2.08 -2.49
N LEU A 269 24.95 0.99 -2.35
CA LEU A 269 23.50 1.04 -2.46
C LEU A 269 22.90 1.99 -1.43
N LEU A 270 23.37 1.94 -0.20
CA LEU A 270 22.88 2.81 0.86
C LEU A 270 23.13 4.29 0.53
N SER A 271 24.32 4.60 0.03
CA SER A 271 24.68 5.96 -0.41
C SER A 271 23.80 6.42 -1.57
N LEU A 272 23.58 5.56 -2.57
CA LEU A 272 22.70 5.83 -3.72
C LEU A 272 21.27 6.08 -3.26
N VAL A 273 20.70 5.19 -2.45
CA VAL A 273 19.31 5.30 -1.97
C VAL A 273 19.10 6.58 -1.18
N HIS A 274 20.08 7.02 -0.38
CA HIS A 274 20.01 8.31 0.32
C HIS A 274 20.06 9.49 -0.64
N GLY A 275 20.86 9.42 -1.71
CA GLY A 275 21.05 10.50 -2.68
C GLY A 275 19.86 10.75 -3.61
N ILE A 276 19.06 9.74 -3.93
CA ILE A 276 17.94 9.87 -4.86
C ILE A 276 16.80 10.67 -4.24
N GLU A 277 16.42 11.79 -4.85
CA GLU A 277 15.26 12.62 -4.46
C GLU A 277 13.99 12.12 -5.16
N ALA A 278 13.38 11.08 -4.62
CA ALA A 278 12.14 10.49 -5.16
C ALA A 278 11.05 10.45 -4.08
N GLU A 279 9.78 10.46 -4.52
CA GLU A 279 8.63 10.30 -3.62
C GLU A 279 8.60 8.90 -3.01
N ARG A 280 9.09 7.90 -3.76
CA ARG A 280 9.20 6.52 -3.28
C ARG A 280 10.30 5.77 -4.00
N LEU A 281 11.06 4.99 -3.25
CA LEU A 281 11.97 3.98 -3.77
C LEU A 281 11.76 2.68 -3.00
N LYS A 282 11.61 1.59 -3.72
CA LYS A 282 11.63 0.25 -3.15
C LYS A 282 12.62 -0.60 -3.91
N GLY A 283 13.46 -1.36 -3.20
CA GLY A 283 14.39 -2.27 -3.82
C GLY A 283 14.75 -3.44 -2.93
N VAL A 284 14.97 -4.60 -3.55
CA VAL A 284 15.52 -5.79 -2.93
C VAL A 284 16.77 -6.16 -3.70
N PHE A 285 17.85 -6.46 -3.00
CA PHE A 285 19.15 -6.66 -3.64
C PHE A 285 19.88 -7.87 -3.07
N ILE A 286 20.48 -8.64 -3.98
CA ILE A 286 21.47 -9.65 -3.65
C ILE A 286 22.82 -8.92 -3.54
N THR A 287 23.43 -9.00 -2.37
CA THR A 287 24.69 -8.31 -2.10
C THR A 287 25.78 -9.29 -1.72
N THR A 288 27.02 -8.80 -1.66
CA THR A 288 28.17 -9.60 -1.18
C THR A 288 28.06 -10.00 0.29
N GLU A 289 27.15 -9.36 1.05
CA GLU A 289 26.96 -9.58 2.48
C GLU A 289 25.63 -10.29 2.82
N GLY A 290 24.88 -10.69 1.79
CA GLY A 290 23.53 -11.29 1.92
C GLY A 290 22.48 -10.49 1.18
N SER A 291 21.22 -10.77 1.40
CA SER A 291 20.12 -10.05 0.71
C SER A 291 19.57 -8.94 1.58
N VAL A 292 19.32 -7.77 0.97
CA VAL A 292 18.79 -6.59 1.67
C VAL A 292 17.61 -5.99 0.93
N ALA A 293 16.69 -5.40 1.67
CA ALA A 293 15.65 -4.52 1.14
C ALA A 293 15.91 -3.07 1.56
N PHE A 294 15.62 -2.15 0.64
CA PHE A 294 15.53 -0.73 0.93
C PHE A 294 14.13 -0.24 0.61
N ASN A 295 13.58 0.56 1.52
CA ASN A 295 12.38 1.33 1.29
C ASN A 295 12.66 2.79 1.66
N LYS A 296 12.40 3.69 0.70
CA LYS A 296 12.52 5.13 0.92
C LYS A 296 11.21 5.80 0.58
N VAL A 297 10.77 6.64 1.48
CA VAL A 297 9.62 7.52 1.30
C VAL A 297 10.02 8.91 1.75
N ASP A 298 9.93 9.87 0.84
CA ASP A 298 10.48 11.21 1.03
C ASP A 298 12.00 11.14 1.41
N SER A 299 12.35 11.54 2.62
CA SER A 299 13.75 11.51 3.11
C SER A 299 14.05 10.33 4.05
N VAL A 300 13.04 9.51 4.39
CA VAL A 300 13.21 8.40 5.35
C VAL A 300 13.60 7.13 4.60
N VAL A 301 14.76 6.57 4.91
CA VAL A 301 15.24 5.30 4.37
C VAL A 301 15.16 4.23 5.45
N THR A 302 14.57 3.09 5.10
CA THR A 302 14.55 1.88 5.93
C THR A 302 15.31 0.78 5.22
N GLN A 303 16.20 0.08 5.94
CA GLN A 303 16.92 -1.09 5.45
C GLN A 303 16.53 -2.31 6.26
N LEU A 304 16.36 -3.45 5.57
CA LEU A 304 16.04 -4.75 6.18
C LEU A 304 16.91 -5.84 5.57
N ASN A 305 17.36 -6.78 6.40
CA ASN A 305 18.00 -8.00 5.91
C ASN A 305 16.93 -9.01 5.51
N LEU A 306 17.11 -9.63 4.36
CA LEU A 306 16.19 -10.61 3.81
C LEU A 306 16.81 -12.01 3.80
N LYS A 307 15.97 -13.02 3.58
CA LYS A 307 16.41 -14.36 3.20
C LYS A 307 16.91 -14.36 1.73
N GLU A 308 17.30 -15.52 1.22
CA GLU A 308 17.75 -15.66 -0.16
C GLU A 308 16.72 -15.12 -1.17
N LEU A 309 17.23 -14.43 -2.18
CA LEU A 309 16.48 -13.86 -3.30
C LEU A 309 16.89 -14.56 -4.59
N ASN A 310 15.98 -14.62 -5.57
CA ASN A 310 16.24 -15.17 -6.90
C ASN A 310 16.79 -14.12 -7.88
N ASP A 311 16.54 -12.85 -7.62
CA ASP A 311 17.00 -11.70 -8.41
C ASP A 311 17.06 -10.44 -7.53
N SER A 312 17.63 -9.35 -8.07
CA SER A 312 17.56 -8.04 -7.43
C SER A 312 16.60 -7.15 -8.21
N ARG A 313 15.72 -6.43 -7.51
CA ARG A 313 14.71 -5.54 -8.11
C ARG A 313 14.70 -4.20 -7.42
N ILE A 314 14.52 -3.13 -8.21
CA ILE A 314 14.29 -1.79 -7.68
C ILE A 314 13.25 -1.08 -8.52
N GLU A 315 12.39 -0.31 -7.88
CA GLU A 315 11.43 0.60 -8.50
C GLU A 315 11.53 1.97 -7.82
N ILE A 316 11.57 3.01 -8.63
CA ILE A 316 11.64 4.41 -8.19
C ILE A 316 10.47 5.16 -8.80
N ILE A 317 9.75 5.92 -7.97
CA ILE A 317 8.62 6.75 -8.39
C ILE A 317 8.96 8.19 -8.04
N SER A 318 8.90 9.08 -9.03
CA SER A 318 9.16 10.51 -8.86
C SER A 318 8.15 11.37 -9.63
N GLY A 319 7.80 12.51 -9.05
CA GLY A 319 7.05 13.57 -9.74
C GLY A 319 7.89 14.35 -10.74
N ARG A 320 9.18 14.03 -10.88
CA ARG A 320 10.13 14.67 -11.77
C ARG A 320 10.86 13.64 -12.60
N VAL A 321 10.82 13.78 -13.93
CA VAL A 321 11.47 12.83 -14.84
C VAL A 321 13.01 12.88 -14.73
N ASP A 322 13.57 14.07 -14.51
CA ASP A 322 15.01 14.29 -14.35
C ASP A 322 15.62 13.53 -13.14
N THR A 323 14.82 13.25 -12.12
CA THR A 323 15.25 12.39 -11.00
C THR A 323 15.59 10.96 -11.43
N LEU A 324 15.01 10.46 -12.51
CA LEU A 324 15.19 9.09 -13.01
C LEU A 324 16.34 8.98 -14.01
N GLU A 325 16.88 10.12 -14.48
CA GLU A 325 18.00 10.16 -15.40
C GLU A 325 19.31 9.79 -14.67
N GLY A 326 20.14 8.98 -15.30
CA GLY A 326 21.45 8.56 -14.75
C GLY A 326 21.40 7.48 -13.65
N ILE A 327 20.24 7.17 -13.09
CA ILE A 327 20.12 6.16 -12.01
C ILE A 327 20.64 4.79 -12.43
N GLU A 328 20.43 4.40 -13.69
CA GLU A 328 20.93 3.13 -14.22
C GLU A 328 22.45 3.03 -14.13
N GLU A 329 23.15 4.07 -14.55
CA GLU A 329 24.61 4.14 -14.46
C GLU A 329 25.08 4.09 -13.00
N GLU A 330 24.40 4.81 -12.11
CA GLU A 330 24.70 4.79 -10.67
C GLU A 330 24.48 3.42 -10.05
N LEU A 331 23.36 2.72 -10.40
CA LEU A 331 23.11 1.34 -9.95
C LEU A 331 24.21 0.39 -10.41
N LEU A 332 24.67 0.52 -11.66
CA LEU A 332 25.76 -0.31 -12.18
C LEU A 332 27.10 -0.04 -11.45
N THR A 333 27.36 1.19 -10.97
CA THR A 333 28.54 1.47 -10.14
C THR A 333 28.47 0.84 -8.75
N CYS A 334 27.27 0.46 -8.30
CA CYS A 334 27.08 -0.24 -7.03
C CYS A 334 27.40 -1.75 -7.09
N LEU A 335 27.65 -2.29 -8.27
CA LEU A 335 28.06 -3.71 -8.41
C LEU A 335 29.39 -3.99 -7.74
N ALA A 336 29.58 -5.26 -7.34
CA ALA A 336 30.75 -5.75 -6.60
C ALA A 336 32.00 -5.90 -7.50
#